data_cb50cc56951448e7a61d71a66924231a
#
_entry.id   cb50cc56951448e7a61d71a66924231a
#
_cell.length_a   1.000
_cell.length_b   1.000
_cell.length_c   1.000
_cell.angle_alpha   90.00
_cell.angle_beta   90.00
_cell.angle_gamma   90.00
#
_symmetry.space_group_name_H-M   'P 1'
#
loop_
_entity.id
_entity.type
_entity.pdbx_description
1 polymer ?
#
loop_
_entity_poly.entity_id
_entity_poly.type
_entity_poly.pdbx_seq_one_letter_code
_entity_poly.pdbx_strand_id
1 'polypeptide(L)'
;GGEGRGGGSKQAALATVLYDADFPKKWFRHFFRVPGKRRNAVETRGDGYKTTHTPPENTMSHKAPKPFYPLNIAILTVSDTRTLAEDTSGQYLEDAVRAAGHNLAARTLLTDDKYHIRAQVAAWIADTNIQVVLITGGTGFYGRDNTPEAVAVLFDKTIDGFGEAFRAASIAEIGMSTLQSRALAGIANRTAVFCMPGSTGACKTAWEHVLKDQLDSRTRPCNFYPHLTRSEETS
;
A
#
# COMPACT_ATOMS: atom_id res chain seq x y z
N GLY A 1 -44.79 25.36 -41.88
CA GLY A 1 -43.70 26.34 -41.94
C GLY A 1 -42.79 26.31 -40.78
N GLY A 2 -41.47 26.22 -41.00
CA GLY A 2 -40.49 26.67 -40.03
C GLY A 2 -39.61 25.57 -39.45
N GLU A 3 -38.58 25.33 -40.14
CA GLU A 3 -37.29 24.68 -39.86
C GLU A 3 -36.58 25.20 -38.59
N GLY A 4 -35.76 24.35 -38.00
CA GLY A 4 -34.81 24.70 -36.96
C GLY A 4 -33.87 23.53 -36.64
N ARG A 5 -32.89 23.31 -37.52
CA ARG A 5 -31.78 22.37 -37.33
C ARG A 5 -30.71 22.94 -36.44
N GLY A 6 -30.01 22.07 -35.68
CA GLY A 6 -28.58 22.27 -35.42
C GLY A 6 -28.17 22.47 -33.99
N GLY A 7 -27.79 21.41 -33.31
CA GLY A 7 -27.17 21.51 -31.99
C GLY A 7 -26.63 20.20 -31.45
N GLY A 8 -26.09 19.36 -32.32
CA GLY A 8 -25.63 18.03 -31.91
C GLY A 8 -24.25 17.66 -32.44
N SER A 9 -23.22 18.47 -32.26
CA SER A 9 -21.86 18.07 -32.73
C SER A 9 -20.67 18.59 -31.92
N LYS A 10 -20.85 19.20 -30.76
CA LYS A 10 -19.71 19.67 -29.93
C LYS A 10 -19.50 18.94 -28.61
N GLN A 11 -20.43 18.07 -28.20
CA GLN A 11 -20.25 17.26 -26.98
C GLN A 11 -19.63 15.88 -27.23
N ALA A 12 -19.61 15.38 -28.45
CA ALA A 12 -19.00 14.09 -28.80
C ALA A 12 -17.48 14.14 -28.96
N ALA A 13 -16.90 15.33 -29.14
CA ALA A 13 -15.44 15.48 -29.38
C ALA A 13 -14.61 15.56 -28.07
N LEU A 14 -15.20 15.78 -26.92
CA LEU A 14 -14.49 15.87 -25.63
C LEU A 14 -14.36 14.53 -24.87
N ALA A 15 -15.12 13.52 -25.26
CA ALA A 15 -15.10 12.21 -24.60
C ALA A 15 -14.02 11.25 -25.12
N THR A 16 -13.39 11.55 -26.27
CA THR A 16 -12.43 10.62 -26.92
C THR A 16 -10.97 10.89 -26.54
N VAL A 17 -10.66 11.96 -25.79
CA VAL A 17 -9.27 12.33 -25.44
C VAL A 17 -8.81 11.78 -24.08
N LEU A 18 -9.67 11.15 -23.29
CA LEU A 18 -9.35 10.74 -21.92
C LEU A 18 -9.19 9.23 -21.71
N TYR A 19 -9.17 8.41 -22.75
CA TYR A 19 -8.97 6.97 -22.60
C TYR A 19 -7.80 6.47 -23.45
N ASP A 20 -6.60 6.99 -23.17
CA ASP A 20 -5.36 6.38 -23.65
C ASP A 20 -4.86 5.44 -22.55
N ALA A 21 -4.91 4.14 -22.81
CA ALA A 21 -4.46 3.09 -21.88
C ALA A 21 -2.96 3.20 -21.51
N ASP A 22 -2.21 4.11 -22.15
CA ASP A 22 -0.82 4.43 -21.85
C ASP A 22 -0.65 5.62 -20.87
N PHE A 23 -1.74 6.26 -20.45
CA PHE A 23 -1.68 7.45 -19.59
C PHE A 23 -0.92 7.22 -18.26
N PRO A 24 -1.07 6.08 -17.54
CA PRO A 24 -0.33 5.84 -16.33
C PRO A 24 1.18 5.68 -16.54
N LYS A 25 1.59 5.08 -17.68
CA LYS A 25 3.01 4.83 -17.95
C LYS A 25 3.79 6.10 -18.34
N LYS A 26 3.14 7.04 -19.00
CA LYS A 26 3.77 8.33 -19.36
C LYS A 26 3.95 9.25 -18.16
N TRP A 27 3.00 9.27 -17.22
CA TRP A 27 3.07 10.07 -16.02
C TRP A 27 4.18 9.59 -15.06
N PHE A 28 4.31 8.28 -14.90
CA PHE A 28 5.37 7.68 -14.08
C PHE A 28 6.78 7.99 -14.63
N ARG A 29 6.94 8.03 -15.95
CA ARG A 29 8.23 8.39 -16.58
C ARG A 29 8.61 9.86 -16.44
N HIS A 30 7.66 10.76 -16.19
CA HIS A 30 7.95 12.19 -16.04
C HIS A 30 8.39 12.56 -14.62
N PHE A 31 7.86 11.89 -13.62
CA PHE A 31 8.22 12.11 -12.21
C PHE A 31 9.49 11.37 -11.75
N PHE A 32 9.81 10.24 -12.36
CA PHE A 32 11.01 9.46 -12.03
C PHE A 32 12.02 9.47 -13.18
N ARG A 33 12.34 10.65 -13.71
CA ARG A 33 13.44 10.80 -14.66
C ARG A 33 14.76 10.64 -13.91
N VAL A 34 15.27 9.41 -13.85
CA VAL A 34 16.67 9.16 -13.50
C VAL A 34 17.52 9.91 -14.52
N PRO A 35 18.47 10.78 -14.10
CA PRO A 35 19.31 11.50 -15.05
C PRO A 35 20.11 10.49 -15.88
N GLY A 36 19.76 10.41 -17.16
CA GLY A 36 20.51 9.61 -18.13
C GLY A 36 21.97 10.09 -18.19
N LYS A 37 22.89 9.17 -18.17
CA LYS A 37 24.31 9.41 -18.39
C LYS A 37 24.48 10.28 -19.64
N ARG A 38 24.98 11.50 -19.44
CA ARG A 38 25.45 12.33 -20.56
C ARG A 38 26.62 11.60 -21.21
N ARG A 39 26.50 11.26 -22.47
CA ARG A 39 27.65 10.90 -23.31
C ARG A 39 28.41 12.20 -23.57
N ASN A 40 29.54 12.36 -22.91
CA ASN A 40 30.47 13.43 -23.22
C ASN A 40 31.10 13.10 -24.58
N ALA A 41 30.82 13.94 -25.58
CA ALA A 41 31.60 14.02 -26.77
C ALA A 41 32.97 14.62 -26.36
N VAL A 42 34.02 13.87 -26.53
CA VAL A 42 35.40 14.34 -26.31
C VAL A 42 35.88 14.97 -27.61
N GLU A 43 35.98 16.29 -27.64
CA GLU A 43 36.82 17.00 -28.62
C GLU A 43 38.29 16.78 -28.25
N THR A 44 39.04 16.14 -29.16
CA THR A 44 40.45 15.94 -29.04
C THR A 44 41.20 17.23 -29.39
N ARG A 45 41.80 17.91 -28.43
CA ARG A 45 42.99 18.72 -28.63
C ARG A 45 44.18 17.99 -27.99
N GLY A 46 45.18 17.74 -28.81
CA GLY A 46 46.38 17.04 -28.39
C GLY A 46 47.18 17.89 -27.40
N ASP A 47 47.63 17.25 -26.35
CA ASP A 47 48.97 17.40 -25.76
C ASP A 47 49.09 16.31 -24.68
N GLY A 48 50.18 15.61 -24.75
CA GLY A 48 50.39 14.34 -24.06
C GLY A 48 50.61 14.48 -22.56
N TYR A 49 49.68 13.91 -21.81
CA TYR A 49 49.95 13.34 -20.48
C TYR A 49 49.12 12.08 -20.32
N LYS A 50 49.76 10.91 -20.41
CA LYS A 50 49.14 9.63 -20.10
C LYS A 50 49.04 9.49 -18.58
N THR A 51 47.96 9.91 -17.97
CA THR A 51 47.58 9.44 -16.65
C THR A 51 46.60 8.28 -16.84
N THR A 52 47.04 7.07 -16.57
CA THR A 52 46.21 5.88 -16.49
C THR A 52 45.35 5.96 -15.22
N HIS A 53 44.26 6.67 -15.28
CA HIS A 53 43.20 6.52 -14.29
C HIS A 53 42.37 5.31 -14.68
N THR A 54 42.65 4.16 -14.09
CA THR A 54 41.75 3.03 -14.00
C THR A 54 40.54 3.53 -13.21
N PRO A 55 39.32 3.49 -13.78
CA PRO A 55 38.13 3.78 -12.98
C PRO A 55 38.09 2.80 -11.83
N PRO A 56 37.69 3.20 -10.61
CA PRO A 56 37.52 2.24 -9.53
C PRO A 56 36.51 1.20 -10.00
N GLU A 57 36.91 -0.05 -9.97
CA GLU A 57 35.95 -1.16 -10.14
C GLU A 57 34.82 -0.94 -9.16
N ASN A 58 33.65 -0.70 -9.73
CA ASN A 58 32.42 -0.60 -8.96
C ASN A 58 32.10 -2.01 -8.47
N THR A 59 32.79 -2.45 -7.43
CA THR A 59 32.45 -3.67 -6.69
C THR A 59 31.05 -3.44 -6.14
N MET A 60 30.03 -3.86 -6.90
CA MET A 60 28.70 -4.07 -6.35
C MET A 60 28.88 -5.02 -5.17
N SER A 61 28.88 -4.45 -3.99
CA SER A 61 28.81 -5.23 -2.75
C SER A 61 27.55 -6.09 -2.84
N HIS A 62 27.71 -7.33 -3.22
CA HIS A 62 26.68 -8.36 -3.10
C HIS A 62 26.48 -8.62 -1.60
N LYS A 63 25.73 -7.70 -0.94
CA LYS A 63 25.25 -7.98 0.42
C LYS A 63 24.46 -9.28 0.34
N ALA A 64 24.84 -10.25 1.16
CA ALA A 64 24.13 -11.52 1.29
C ALA A 64 22.62 -11.30 1.38
N PRO A 65 21.80 -12.18 0.77
CA PRO A 65 20.36 -12.07 0.86
C PRO A 65 19.96 -12.06 2.34
N LYS A 66 19.14 -11.10 2.75
CA LYS A 66 18.60 -11.07 4.10
C LYS A 66 17.68 -12.27 4.31
N PRO A 67 17.73 -12.90 5.50
CA PRO A 67 16.77 -13.95 5.83
C PRO A 67 15.34 -13.36 5.92
N PHE A 68 14.37 -14.18 5.58
CA PHE A 68 12.97 -13.88 5.84
C PHE A 68 12.65 -14.14 7.32
N TYR A 69 11.97 -13.20 7.94
CA TYR A 69 11.47 -13.33 9.30
C TYR A 69 9.95 -13.17 9.28
N PRO A 70 9.19 -14.19 9.72
CA PRO A 70 7.73 -14.10 9.76
C PRO A 70 7.26 -13.07 10.80
N LEU A 71 6.12 -12.45 10.50
CA LEU A 71 5.36 -11.61 11.42
C LEU A 71 4.10 -12.35 11.86
N ASN A 72 3.62 -12.11 13.07
CA ASN A 72 2.33 -12.58 13.53
C ASN A 72 1.27 -11.51 13.20
N ILE A 73 0.30 -11.88 12.40
CA ILE A 73 -0.68 -10.98 11.79
C ILE A 73 -2.09 -11.35 12.28
N ALA A 74 -2.81 -10.39 12.82
CA ALA A 74 -4.22 -10.52 13.12
C ALA A 74 -5.08 -9.87 12.03
N ILE A 75 -6.24 -10.46 11.72
CA ILE A 75 -7.18 -9.98 10.70
C ILE A 75 -8.52 -9.68 11.36
N LEU A 76 -9.03 -8.47 11.14
CA LEU A 76 -10.36 -8.03 11.55
C LEU A 76 -11.20 -7.72 10.31
N THR A 77 -12.31 -8.43 10.15
CA THR A 77 -13.34 -8.06 9.20
C THR A 77 -14.46 -7.32 9.92
N VAL A 78 -14.83 -6.15 9.42
CA VAL A 78 -15.90 -5.33 9.95
C VAL A 78 -17.07 -5.38 8.97
N SER A 79 -18.20 -5.94 9.41
CA SER A 79 -19.40 -6.08 8.58
C SER A 79 -20.64 -6.33 9.44
N ASP A 80 -21.72 -5.62 9.14
CA ASP A 80 -23.03 -5.84 9.77
C ASP A 80 -23.82 -7.01 9.16
N THR A 81 -23.41 -7.48 7.98
CA THR A 81 -24.22 -8.41 7.18
C THR A 81 -23.55 -9.76 6.92
N ARG A 82 -22.23 -9.85 7.06
CA ARG A 82 -21.50 -11.09 6.73
C ARG A 82 -21.36 -11.98 7.94
N THR A 83 -21.34 -13.28 7.68
CA THR A 83 -20.85 -14.30 8.62
C THR A 83 -19.38 -14.62 8.30
N LEU A 84 -18.69 -15.32 9.20
CA LEU A 84 -17.31 -15.74 8.97
C LEU A 84 -17.16 -16.63 7.74
N ALA A 85 -18.18 -17.43 7.43
CA ALA A 85 -18.20 -18.31 6.25
C ALA A 85 -18.37 -17.54 4.91
N GLU A 86 -18.99 -16.36 4.96
CA GLU A 86 -19.24 -15.50 3.80
C GLU A 86 -18.17 -14.39 3.65
N ASP A 87 -17.21 -14.33 4.58
CA ASP A 87 -16.17 -13.32 4.61
C ASP A 87 -15.04 -13.65 3.62
N THR A 88 -15.31 -13.41 2.34
CA THR A 88 -14.34 -13.60 1.26
C THR A 88 -13.14 -12.66 1.36
N SER A 89 -13.31 -11.49 1.95
CA SER A 89 -12.25 -10.49 2.11
C SER A 89 -11.23 -10.91 3.17
N GLY A 90 -11.72 -11.30 4.36
CA GLY A 90 -10.85 -11.82 5.42
C GLY A 90 -10.23 -13.15 5.02
N GLN A 91 -10.94 -14.02 4.28
CA GLN A 91 -10.37 -15.26 3.77
C GLN A 91 -9.23 -15.00 2.80
N TYR A 92 -9.40 -14.05 1.87
CA TYR A 92 -8.31 -13.66 0.97
C TYR A 92 -7.08 -13.17 1.73
N LEU A 93 -7.25 -12.32 2.74
CA LEU A 93 -6.13 -11.82 3.55
C LEU A 93 -5.44 -12.95 4.33
N GLU A 94 -6.19 -13.89 4.89
CA GLU A 94 -5.63 -15.07 5.57
C GLU A 94 -4.78 -15.90 4.62
N ASP A 95 -5.31 -16.23 3.43
CA ASP A 95 -4.61 -17.03 2.43
C ASP A 95 -3.33 -16.30 1.96
N ALA A 96 -3.40 -14.99 1.74
CA ALA A 96 -2.29 -14.18 1.31
C ALA A 96 -1.18 -14.07 2.38
N VAL A 97 -1.56 -13.88 3.65
CA VAL A 97 -0.64 -13.87 4.81
C VAL A 97 0.11 -15.19 4.92
N ARG A 98 -0.60 -16.32 4.86
CA ARG A 98 -0.02 -17.66 4.94
C ARG A 98 0.87 -17.96 3.74
N ALA A 99 0.44 -17.61 2.53
CA ALA A 99 1.21 -17.82 1.30
C ALA A 99 2.52 -17.01 1.29
N ALA A 100 2.55 -15.85 1.93
CA ALA A 100 3.76 -15.04 2.11
C ALA A 100 4.70 -15.58 3.20
N GLY A 101 4.31 -16.60 3.96
CA GLY A 101 5.11 -17.21 5.01
C GLY A 101 4.96 -16.55 6.38
N HIS A 102 4.00 -15.66 6.56
CA HIS A 102 3.67 -15.06 7.86
C HIS A 102 2.74 -15.96 8.68
N ASN A 103 2.64 -15.70 9.97
CA ASN A 103 1.77 -16.42 10.89
C ASN A 103 0.43 -15.69 11.05
N LEU A 104 -0.68 -16.41 10.90
CA LEU A 104 -1.98 -15.89 11.31
C LEU A 104 -2.12 -16.05 12.83
N ALA A 105 -2.13 -14.92 13.56
CA ALA A 105 -2.30 -14.91 15.01
C ALA A 105 -3.77 -14.99 15.40
N ALA A 106 -4.64 -14.28 14.69
CA ALA A 106 -6.08 -14.27 14.96
C ALA A 106 -6.86 -13.85 13.69
N ARG A 107 -8.11 -14.31 13.58
CA ARG A 107 -9.08 -13.80 12.61
C ARG A 107 -10.43 -13.62 13.30
N THR A 108 -10.96 -12.42 13.23
CA THR A 108 -12.20 -12.04 13.92
C THR A 108 -13.10 -11.25 12.95
N LEU A 109 -14.41 -11.45 13.07
CA LEU A 109 -15.42 -10.66 12.40
C LEU A 109 -16.23 -9.93 13.47
N LEU A 110 -16.38 -8.62 13.34
CA LEU A 110 -17.19 -7.77 14.20
C LEU A 110 -18.22 -6.99 13.37
N THR A 111 -19.31 -6.63 14.01
CA THR A 111 -20.23 -5.61 13.48
C THR A 111 -19.57 -4.24 13.48
N ASP A 112 -20.08 -3.31 12.64
CA ASP A 112 -19.57 -1.94 12.57
C ASP A 112 -19.99 -1.12 13.80
N ASP A 113 -19.42 -1.46 14.93
CA ASP A 113 -19.48 -0.72 16.19
C ASP A 113 -18.11 -0.15 16.53
N LYS A 114 -18.04 1.17 16.57
CA LYS A 114 -16.80 1.91 16.80
C LYS A 114 -16.07 1.48 18.07
N TYR A 115 -16.78 1.19 19.14
CA TYR A 115 -16.16 0.87 20.44
C TYR A 115 -15.75 -0.59 20.52
N HIS A 116 -16.49 -1.51 19.90
CA HIS A 116 -16.08 -2.92 19.79
C HIS A 116 -14.84 -3.06 18.91
N ILE A 117 -14.79 -2.36 17.75
CA ILE A 117 -13.62 -2.32 16.89
C ILE A 117 -12.41 -1.78 17.66
N ARG A 118 -12.57 -0.65 18.36
CA ARG A 118 -11.52 -0.02 19.15
C ARG A 118 -10.99 -0.93 20.25
N ALA A 119 -11.89 -1.57 21.00
CA ALA A 119 -11.53 -2.49 22.07
C ALA A 119 -10.73 -3.69 21.55
N GLN A 120 -11.17 -4.29 20.44
CA GLN A 120 -10.48 -5.43 19.84
C GLN A 120 -9.09 -5.05 19.33
N VAL A 121 -8.97 -3.92 18.62
CA VAL A 121 -7.69 -3.45 18.07
C VAL A 121 -6.75 -3.03 19.22
N ALA A 122 -7.25 -2.35 20.25
CA ALA A 122 -6.45 -1.98 21.42
C ALA A 122 -5.93 -3.23 22.16
N ALA A 123 -6.71 -4.28 22.28
CA ALA A 123 -6.28 -5.55 22.86
C ALA A 123 -5.14 -6.18 22.06
N TRP A 124 -5.21 -6.16 20.72
CA TRP A 124 -4.15 -6.67 19.86
C TRP A 124 -2.89 -5.79 19.87
N ILE A 125 -3.05 -4.46 19.98
CA ILE A 125 -1.91 -3.54 20.14
C ILE A 125 -1.20 -3.79 21.49
N ALA A 126 -1.93 -4.18 22.54
CA ALA A 126 -1.35 -4.51 23.83
C ALA A 126 -0.67 -5.88 23.86
N ASP A 127 -1.03 -6.79 22.94
CA ASP A 127 -0.39 -8.11 22.84
C ASP A 127 0.93 -8.02 22.07
N THR A 128 2.04 -8.20 22.77
CA THR A 128 3.39 -8.14 22.19
C THR A 128 3.69 -9.24 21.16
N ASN A 129 2.84 -10.26 21.07
CA ASN A 129 2.96 -11.31 20.06
C ASN A 129 2.34 -10.93 18.72
N ILE A 130 1.59 -9.82 18.62
CA ILE A 130 0.94 -9.37 17.38
C ILE A 130 1.68 -8.14 16.83
N GLN A 131 2.32 -8.29 15.66
CA GLN A 131 3.07 -7.21 15.03
C GLN A 131 2.26 -6.46 13.97
N VAL A 132 1.22 -7.08 13.40
CA VAL A 132 0.40 -6.47 12.35
C VAL A 132 -1.07 -6.76 12.58
N VAL A 133 -1.91 -5.76 12.37
CA VAL A 133 -3.37 -5.88 12.32
C VAL A 133 -3.85 -5.42 10.95
N LEU A 134 -4.51 -6.30 10.21
CA LEU A 134 -5.16 -5.99 8.93
C LEU A 134 -6.67 -5.87 9.18
N ILE A 135 -7.25 -4.71 8.87
CA ILE A 135 -8.67 -4.45 9.06
C ILE A 135 -9.32 -4.20 7.71
N THR A 136 -10.40 -4.90 7.40
CA THR A 136 -11.18 -4.73 6.18
C THR A 136 -12.64 -4.47 6.50
N GLY A 137 -13.21 -3.43 5.89
CA GLY A 137 -14.62 -3.02 6.07
C GLY A 137 -14.80 -1.79 6.97
N GLY A 138 -16.03 -1.27 6.98
CA GLY A 138 -16.43 -0.11 7.78
C GLY A 138 -15.70 1.19 7.43
N THR A 139 -15.24 1.36 6.19
CA THR A 139 -14.44 2.53 5.76
C THR A 139 -15.19 3.49 4.83
N GLY A 140 -16.47 3.25 4.55
CA GLY A 140 -17.33 4.12 3.74
C GLY A 140 -17.73 5.40 4.46
N PHE A 141 -18.73 6.10 3.88
CA PHE A 141 -19.25 7.39 4.39
C PHE A 141 -20.63 7.28 5.03
N TYR A 142 -21.19 6.07 5.14
CA TYR A 142 -22.46 5.88 5.84
C TYR A 142 -22.28 6.00 7.36
N GLY A 143 -23.35 6.31 8.07
CA GLY A 143 -23.28 6.60 9.52
C GLY A 143 -22.74 5.46 10.40
N ARG A 144 -22.73 4.23 9.90
CA ARG A 144 -22.13 3.08 10.59
C ARG A 144 -20.72 2.74 10.13
N ASP A 145 -20.19 3.38 9.09
CA ASP A 145 -18.81 3.20 8.64
C ASP A 145 -17.87 3.96 9.56
N ASN A 146 -17.46 3.36 10.67
CA ASN A 146 -16.69 4.00 11.74
C ASN A 146 -15.30 3.41 11.97
N THR A 147 -14.84 2.49 11.13
CA THR A 147 -13.52 1.84 11.32
C THR A 147 -12.38 2.85 11.38
N PRO A 148 -12.26 3.85 10.48
CA PRO A 148 -11.21 4.86 10.57
C PRO A 148 -11.22 5.63 11.90
N GLU A 149 -12.39 6.04 12.35
CA GLU A 149 -12.58 6.78 13.60
C GLU A 149 -12.38 5.91 14.85
N ALA A 150 -12.58 4.60 14.72
CA ALA A 150 -12.31 3.66 15.79
C ALA A 150 -10.82 3.52 16.06
N VAL A 151 -9.99 3.47 15.00
CA VAL A 151 -8.59 3.08 15.12
C VAL A 151 -7.60 4.23 15.09
N ALA A 152 -7.92 5.35 14.40
CA ALA A 152 -6.99 6.48 14.28
C ALA A 152 -6.55 7.04 15.65
N VAL A 153 -7.43 7.00 16.64
CA VAL A 153 -7.16 7.47 18.01
C VAL A 153 -6.19 6.58 18.79
N LEU A 154 -5.89 5.38 18.29
CA LEU A 154 -4.97 4.42 18.91
C LEU A 154 -3.54 4.59 18.40
N PHE A 155 -3.32 5.34 17.35
CA PHE A 155 -2.00 5.44 16.70
C PHE A 155 -1.06 6.36 17.47
N ASP A 156 0.14 5.86 17.77
CA ASP A 156 1.27 6.69 18.22
C ASP A 156 1.85 7.49 17.04
N LYS A 157 1.84 6.90 15.84
CA LYS A 157 2.31 7.52 14.59
C LYS A 157 1.41 7.09 13.44
N THR A 158 1.01 8.02 12.58
CA THR A 158 0.30 7.75 11.33
C THR A 158 1.27 7.27 10.24
N ILE A 159 0.76 6.44 9.32
CA ILE A 159 1.44 6.01 8.09
C ILE A 159 0.63 6.57 6.92
N ASP A 160 0.77 7.88 6.66
CA ASP A 160 -0.02 8.58 5.63
C ASP A 160 0.21 7.97 4.24
N GLY A 161 1.45 7.57 3.96
CA GLY A 161 1.84 6.94 2.70
C GLY A 161 1.08 5.65 2.35
N PHE A 162 0.50 4.95 3.33
CA PHE A 162 -0.34 3.78 3.03
C PHE A 162 -1.59 4.18 2.26
N GLY A 163 -2.33 5.16 2.76
CA GLY A 163 -3.54 5.64 2.10
C GLY A 163 -3.26 6.22 0.71
N GLU A 164 -2.15 6.93 0.56
CA GLU A 164 -1.70 7.49 -0.71
C GLU A 164 -1.37 6.40 -1.73
N ALA A 165 -0.53 5.43 -1.36
CA ALA A 165 -0.12 4.32 -2.21
C ALA A 165 -1.30 3.42 -2.59
N PHE A 166 -2.18 3.11 -1.63
CA PHE A 166 -3.39 2.32 -1.86
C PHE A 166 -4.32 2.99 -2.86
N ARG A 167 -4.63 4.30 -2.68
CA ARG A 167 -5.48 5.03 -3.62
C ARG A 167 -4.84 5.16 -4.99
N ALA A 168 -3.54 5.38 -5.07
CA ALA A 168 -2.82 5.43 -6.35
C ALA A 168 -2.90 4.09 -7.10
N ALA A 169 -2.71 2.97 -6.41
CA ALA A 169 -2.85 1.63 -7.00
C ALA A 169 -4.30 1.37 -7.47
N SER A 170 -5.29 1.79 -6.67
CA SER A 170 -6.71 1.56 -6.96
C SER A 170 -7.22 2.33 -8.18
N ILE A 171 -6.56 3.45 -8.59
CA ILE A 171 -6.98 4.23 -9.79
C ILE A 171 -7.05 3.36 -11.04
N ALA A 172 -6.11 2.43 -11.20
CA ALA A 172 -6.07 1.55 -12.38
C ALA A 172 -7.26 0.59 -12.46
N GLU A 173 -7.87 0.24 -11.31
CA GLU A 173 -8.97 -0.73 -11.22
C GLU A 173 -10.34 -0.06 -11.19
N ILE A 174 -10.48 1.00 -10.40
CA ILE A 174 -11.79 1.62 -10.11
C ILE A 174 -11.85 3.12 -10.48
N GLY A 175 -10.82 3.65 -11.13
CA GLY A 175 -10.77 5.06 -11.54
C GLY A 175 -10.92 6.02 -10.35
N MET A 176 -11.64 7.11 -10.57
CA MET A 176 -11.83 8.15 -9.54
C MET A 176 -12.71 7.73 -8.35
N SER A 177 -13.36 6.56 -8.39
CA SER A 177 -14.06 6.01 -7.22
C SER A 177 -13.12 5.77 -6.02
N THR A 178 -11.82 5.69 -6.28
CA THR A 178 -10.79 5.61 -5.23
C THR A 178 -10.81 6.78 -4.25
N LEU A 179 -11.34 7.95 -4.64
CA LEU A 179 -11.49 9.12 -3.75
C LEU A 179 -12.38 8.82 -2.53
N GLN A 180 -13.29 7.85 -2.66
CA GLN A 180 -14.16 7.45 -1.56
C GLN A 180 -13.51 6.44 -0.62
N SER A 181 -12.28 6.03 -0.88
CA SER A 181 -11.55 5.13 0.00
C SER A 181 -10.93 5.89 1.17
N ARG A 182 -11.38 5.58 2.39
CA ARG A 182 -10.81 6.09 3.63
C ARG A 182 -9.75 5.16 4.22
N ALA A 183 -8.98 4.50 3.34
CA ALA A 183 -7.84 3.68 3.76
C ALA A 183 -6.84 4.51 4.55
N LEU A 184 -6.41 3.99 5.71
CA LEU A 184 -5.44 4.61 6.59
C LEU A 184 -4.60 3.55 7.32
N ALA A 185 -3.44 3.97 7.84
CA ALA A 185 -2.62 3.10 8.67
C ALA A 185 -1.87 3.90 9.74
N GLY A 186 -1.43 3.19 10.76
CA GLY A 186 -0.60 3.74 11.82
C GLY A 186 0.19 2.66 12.56
N ILE A 187 1.11 3.09 13.40
CA ILE A 187 1.85 2.24 14.34
C ILE A 187 1.47 2.65 15.75
N ALA A 188 1.17 1.67 16.58
CA ALA A 188 0.97 1.81 18.02
C ALA A 188 1.65 0.66 18.74
N ASN A 189 2.42 0.93 19.80
CA ASN A 189 3.12 -0.08 20.59
C ASN A 189 3.86 -1.13 19.72
N ARG A 190 4.51 -0.71 18.63
CA ARG A 190 5.19 -1.58 17.65
C ARG A 190 4.27 -2.50 16.84
N THR A 191 2.97 -2.34 16.91
CA THR A 191 2.00 -3.01 16.06
C THR A 191 1.60 -2.06 14.93
N ALA A 192 1.77 -2.49 13.67
CA ALA A 192 1.25 -1.76 12.52
C ALA A 192 -0.21 -2.15 12.28
N VAL A 193 -1.07 -1.16 12.15
CA VAL A 193 -2.50 -1.34 11.88
C VAL A 193 -2.81 -0.74 10.52
N PHE A 194 -3.39 -1.54 9.63
CA PHE A 194 -3.77 -1.14 8.26
C PHE A 194 -5.27 -1.34 8.07
N CYS A 195 -5.96 -0.26 7.72
CA CYS A 195 -7.40 -0.28 7.43
C CYS A 195 -7.63 -0.09 5.94
N MET A 196 -8.42 -0.96 5.34
CA MET A 196 -8.76 -0.96 3.93
C MET A 196 -10.25 -1.22 3.69
N PRO A 197 -10.81 -0.85 2.52
CA PRO A 197 -12.21 -1.11 2.20
C PRO A 197 -12.57 -2.59 2.23
N GLY A 198 -13.86 -2.88 2.50
CA GLY A 198 -14.38 -4.23 2.75
C GLY A 198 -14.52 -5.13 1.54
N SER A 199 -14.18 -4.71 0.33
CA SER A 199 -14.23 -5.58 -0.85
C SER A 199 -13.01 -6.46 -0.97
N THR A 200 -13.18 -7.68 -1.47
CA THR A 200 -12.06 -8.60 -1.75
C THR A 200 -11.06 -7.99 -2.75
N GLY A 201 -11.54 -7.21 -3.75
CA GLY A 201 -10.69 -6.47 -4.67
C GLY A 201 -9.79 -5.46 -3.96
N ALA A 202 -10.34 -4.67 -3.03
CA ALA A 202 -9.57 -3.71 -2.25
C ALA A 202 -8.50 -4.40 -1.37
N CYS A 203 -8.83 -5.53 -0.76
CA CYS A 203 -7.87 -6.34 0.00
C CYS A 203 -6.73 -6.83 -0.89
N LYS A 204 -7.07 -7.29 -2.11
CA LYS A 204 -6.08 -7.72 -3.11
C LYS A 204 -5.17 -6.56 -3.53
N THR A 205 -5.74 -5.41 -3.87
CA THR A 205 -4.97 -4.21 -4.23
C THR A 205 -4.04 -3.78 -3.10
N ALA A 206 -4.52 -3.72 -1.84
CA ALA A 206 -3.69 -3.37 -0.69
C ALA A 206 -2.55 -4.37 -0.49
N TRP A 207 -2.84 -5.67 -0.57
CA TRP A 207 -1.85 -6.70 -0.35
C TRP A 207 -0.78 -6.73 -1.44
N GLU A 208 -1.18 -6.85 -2.69
CA GLU A 208 -0.25 -7.08 -3.81
C GLU A 208 0.60 -5.84 -4.15
N HIS A 209 0.07 -4.64 -3.94
CA HIS A 209 0.76 -3.41 -4.35
C HIS A 209 1.45 -2.66 -3.19
N VAL A 210 1.11 -2.98 -1.93
CA VAL A 210 1.67 -2.24 -0.78
C VAL A 210 2.16 -3.18 0.31
N LEU A 211 1.28 -4.02 0.88
CA LEU A 211 1.55 -4.70 2.14
C LEU A 211 2.58 -5.82 2.00
N LYS A 212 2.49 -6.62 0.96
CA LYS A 212 3.36 -7.76 0.72
C LYS A 212 4.85 -7.39 0.78
N ASP A 213 5.23 -6.32 0.09
CA ASP A 213 6.62 -5.87 0.08
C ASP A 213 7.01 -5.15 1.37
N GLN A 214 6.10 -4.41 1.98
CA GLN A 214 6.38 -3.64 3.19
C GLN A 214 6.43 -4.51 4.45
N LEU A 215 5.83 -5.69 4.44
CA LEU A 215 5.89 -6.66 5.54
C LEU A 215 7.00 -7.71 5.36
N ASP A 216 7.58 -7.83 4.18
CA ASP A 216 8.71 -8.72 3.93
C ASP A 216 10.03 -8.12 4.46
N SER A 217 10.64 -8.77 5.45
CA SER A 217 11.92 -8.35 6.06
C SER A 217 13.08 -8.24 5.08
N ARG A 218 12.97 -8.84 3.89
CA ARG A 218 14.00 -8.83 2.84
C ARG A 218 13.89 -7.62 1.91
N THR A 219 12.72 -6.97 1.83
CA THR A 219 12.47 -5.84 0.94
C THR A 219 13.39 -4.66 1.21
N ARG A 220 13.91 -4.08 0.15
CA ARG A 220 14.83 -2.93 0.18
C ARG A 220 14.27 -1.76 -0.64
N PRO A 221 14.61 -0.50 -0.33
CA PRO A 221 15.61 -0.08 0.68
C PRO A 221 15.13 -0.17 2.12
N CYS A 222 13.79 -0.16 2.38
CA CYS A 222 13.20 -0.21 3.71
C CYS A 222 11.88 -0.99 3.69
N ASN A 223 11.49 -1.47 4.88
CA ASN A 223 10.25 -2.17 5.14
C ASN A 223 9.87 -1.96 6.62
N PHE A 224 8.67 -2.39 7.03
CA PHE A 224 8.21 -2.18 8.40
C PHE A 224 8.81 -3.14 9.43
N TYR A 225 9.36 -4.28 9.04
CA TYR A 225 9.83 -5.31 9.98
C TYR A 225 10.69 -4.76 11.14
N PRO A 226 11.71 -3.91 10.92
CA PRO A 226 12.56 -3.40 12.01
C PRO A 226 11.80 -2.51 13.03
N HIS A 227 10.68 -1.94 12.63
CA HIS A 227 9.87 -1.07 13.48
C HIS A 227 8.85 -1.85 14.34
N LEU A 228 8.56 -3.10 13.95
CA LEU A 228 7.54 -3.95 14.56
C LEU A 228 8.13 -5.01 15.49
N THR A 229 9.42 -5.28 15.36
CA THR A 229 10.11 -6.27 16.18
C THR A 229 11.04 -5.56 17.16
N ARG A 230 11.20 -6.13 18.36
CA ARG A 230 12.28 -5.72 19.25
C ARG A 230 13.57 -6.27 18.64
N SER A 231 14.40 -5.44 18.00
CA SER A 231 15.81 -5.74 17.96
C SER A 231 16.24 -5.84 19.42
N GLU A 232 16.87 -6.95 19.82
CA GLU A 232 17.65 -6.94 21.05
C GLU A 232 18.66 -5.79 20.87
N GLU A 233 18.36 -4.65 21.48
CA GLU A 233 19.33 -3.59 21.63
C GLU A 233 20.41 -4.22 22.50
N THR A 234 21.49 -4.62 21.86
CA THR A 234 22.75 -4.93 22.53
C THR A 234 23.09 -3.73 23.39
N SER A 235 22.84 -3.89 24.69
CA SER A 235 23.29 -3.00 25.76
C SER A 235 24.80 -2.92 25.78
#